data_1ff2ef6e094ff0bcce1df84dc2c68dbe
#
_entry.id   1ff2ef6e094ff0bcce1df84dc2c68dbe
#
_cell.length_a   1.000
_cell.length_b   1.000
_cell.length_c   1.000
_cell.angle_alpha   90.00
_cell.angle_beta   90.00
_cell.angle_gamma   90.00
#
_symmetry.space_group_name_H-M   'P 1'
#
loop_
_entity.id
_entity.type
_entity.pdbx_description
1 polymer ?
#
loop_
_entity_poly.entity_id
_entity_poly.type
_entity_poly.pdbx_seq_one_letter_code
_entity_poly.pdbx_strand_id
1 'polypeptide(L)'
;MKCSKKFDQIAREEIFNTYWGYQDKVEQGHFIVRHVDQVQPKRTTVAIGVNKTFTMKYHFYSDKSKYVGSFFFTNSKYKKDIVYSIKNKQRARQIKNEAKKQSIKGPEEDRPMPTTPAAAFDFEQILLYPHGDSSAFYYKRRLEVYNFSIYDYKDCNAYCFMWPEHEGNRGSVEVGTCLYKYLQKKSEYENHIQEIYLFSDNTSAQNRNRYVAYSLWYARQQFGFKRITHTFLEKGHTETENDSVHSTIEMKTKNIKLYTPDQWYGAVRSARVTKQPFEVIEMNHGDFIDFKAMSEEVVKHFFYDDDKVQIYWTHVRQVKSTAERPDVLKIKTNFDGQSQILTVYRRNRRTTPVSTPLSMPLLGIPRPGISKDKKNPQKN
;
A
#
# COMPACT_ATOMS: atom_id res chain seq x y z
N MET A 1 -1.33 25.36 32.23
CA MET A 1 -0.27 26.40 32.22
C MET A 1 -0.20 26.99 30.82
N LYS A 2 -0.33 28.29 30.69
CA LYS A 2 -0.30 28.95 29.38
C LYS A 2 1.17 29.07 28.94
N CYS A 3 1.54 28.43 27.80
CA CYS A 3 2.89 28.51 27.21
C CYS A 3 3.36 29.94 26.95
N SER A 4 2.41 30.88 26.78
CA SER A 4 2.66 32.33 26.65
C SER A 4 3.39 32.99 27.80
N LYS A 5 3.46 32.33 28.98
CA LYS A 5 4.21 32.86 30.16
C LYS A 5 5.68 32.39 30.20
N LYS A 6 6.08 31.43 29.37
CA LYS A 6 7.42 30.82 29.41
C LYS A 6 8.29 31.17 28.21
N PHE A 7 7.68 31.52 27.09
CA PHE A 7 8.36 31.91 25.85
C PHE A 7 7.74 33.22 25.37
N ASP A 8 8.59 34.17 25.06
CA ASP A 8 8.16 35.37 24.35
C ASP A 8 7.75 35.05 22.90
N GLN A 9 7.24 36.04 22.22
CA GLN A 9 6.73 35.85 20.87
C GLN A 9 7.86 35.49 19.88
N ILE A 10 9.02 36.11 20.04
CA ILE A 10 10.20 35.93 19.19
C ILE A 10 10.68 34.46 19.28
N ALA A 11 10.84 33.93 20.48
CA ALA A 11 11.26 32.57 20.71
C ALA A 11 10.24 31.54 20.17
N ARG A 12 8.95 31.87 20.20
CA ARG A 12 7.91 30.98 19.60
C ARG A 12 7.94 30.99 18.09
N GLU A 13 8.18 32.12 17.46
CA GLU A 13 8.33 32.26 16.00
C GLU A 13 9.60 31.57 15.52
N GLU A 14 10.69 31.68 16.26
CA GLU A 14 11.94 30.95 15.92
C GLU A 14 11.77 29.45 15.99
N ILE A 15 11.12 28.89 17.01
CA ILE A 15 10.80 27.48 17.14
C ILE A 15 9.88 27.03 15.99
N PHE A 16 8.86 27.83 15.71
CA PHE A 16 7.91 27.55 14.62
C PHE A 16 8.63 27.54 13.28
N ASN A 17 9.41 28.56 12.97
CA ASN A 17 10.14 28.67 11.71
C ASN A 17 11.18 27.54 11.56
N THR A 18 11.87 27.17 12.64
CA THR A 18 12.83 26.06 12.64
C THR A 18 12.11 24.74 12.36
N TYR A 19 10.98 24.48 13.02
CA TYR A 19 10.22 23.25 12.81
C TYR A 19 9.64 23.14 11.38
N TRP A 20 9.06 24.23 10.88
CA TRP A 20 8.47 24.26 9.54
C TRP A 20 9.50 24.49 8.42
N GLY A 21 10.69 24.97 8.75
CA GLY A 21 11.84 25.04 7.84
C GLY A 21 12.36 23.68 7.41
N TYR A 22 12.12 22.63 8.20
CA TYR A 22 12.36 21.26 7.78
C TYR A 22 11.30 20.86 6.75
N GLN A 23 11.72 20.66 5.52
CA GLN A 23 10.85 20.25 4.40
C GLN A 23 10.41 18.77 4.50
N ASP A 24 11.13 17.97 5.28
CA ASP A 24 10.88 16.54 5.49
C ASP A 24 10.23 16.28 6.85
N LYS A 25 9.11 15.56 6.83
CA LYS A 25 8.41 15.10 8.06
C LYS A 25 9.27 14.20 8.96
N VAL A 26 10.31 13.57 8.42
CA VAL A 26 11.26 12.78 9.22
C VAL A 26 12.14 13.70 10.05
N GLU A 27 12.65 14.78 9.46
CA GLU A 27 13.43 15.79 10.19
C GLU A 27 12.58 16.54 11.21
N GLN A 28 11.33 16.85 10.87
CA GLN A 28 10.35 17.37 11.83
C GLN A 28 10.13 16.41 13.01
N GLY A 29 10.05 15.12 12.73
CA GLY A 29 9.97 14.08 13.75
C GLY A 29 11.22 13.99 14.60
N HIS A 30 12.41 14.09 14.02
CA HIS A 30 13.68 14.12 14.73
C HIS A 30 13.82 15.39 15.60
N PHE A 31 13.35 16.54 15.11
CA PHE A 31 13.30 17.76 15.88
C PHE A 31 12.46 17.56 17.17
N ILE A 32 11.27 16.99 17.06
CA ILE A 32 10.41 16.69 18.22
C ILE A 32 11.13 15.73 19.18
N VAL A 33 11.72 14.65 18.68
CA VAL A 33 12.39 13.64 19.52
C VAL A 33 13.59 14.21 20.27
N ARG A 34 14.39 15.08 19.64
CA ARG A 34 15.53 15.75 20.29
C ARG A 34 15.12 16.66 21.44
N HIS A 35 13.88 17.16 21.42
CA HIS A 35 13.35 18.11 22.37
C HIS A 35 12.37 17.50 23.38
N VAL A 36 12.44 16.18 23.60
CA VAL A 36 11.55 15.47 24.53
C VAL A 36 12.36 14.63 25.51
N ASP A 37 12.22 14.94 26.80
CA ASP A 37 12.77 14.12 27.87
C ASP A 37 11.71 13.20 28.50
N GLN A 38 12.11 11.99 28.81
CA GLN A 38 11.32 11.05 29.56
C GLN A 38 11.65 11.19 31.05
N VAL A 39 10.67 11.54 31.87
CA VAL A 39 10.86 11.81 33.31
C VAL A 39 9.93 10.90 34.11
N GLN A 40 10.42 10.36 35.23
CA GLN A 40 9.58 9.60 36.14
C GLN A 40 8.49 10.51 36.75
N PRO A 41 7.25 10.04 36.88
CA PRO A 41 6.17 10.84 37.47
C PRO A 41 6.43 11.08 38.97
N LYS A 42 6.31 12.32 39.40
CA LYS A 42 6.48 12.68 40.81
C LYS A 42 5.36 12.15 41.72
N ARG A 43 4.20 11.76 41.17
CA ARG A 43 3.07 11.17 41.88
C ARG A 43 2.32 10.22 40.95
N THR A 44 2.00 9.02 41.40
CA THR A 44 1.09 8.09 40.74
C THR A 44 -0.31 8.29 41.29
N THR A 45 -1.18 8.97 40.53
CA THR A 45 -2.61 9.16 40.85
C THR A 45 -3.48 8.28 39.96
N VAL A 46 -3.20 7.00 39.87
CA VAL A 46 -3.99 6.11 39.00
C VAL A 46 -4.47 4.92 39.82
N ALA A 47 -5.75 4.57 39.64
CA ALA A 47 -6.37 3.39 40.21
C ALA A 47 -5.60 2.12 39.82
N ILE A 48 -5.62 1.15 40.71
CA ILE A 48 -4.93 -0.14 40.62
C ILE A 48 -5.18 -0.78 39.26
N GLY A 49 -4.12 -0.99 38.45
CA GLY A 49 -4.16 -1.71 37.18
C GLY A 49 -3.62 -0.94 35.94
N VAL A 50 -3.31 0.35 36.03
CA VAL A 50 -2.73 1.13 34.92
C VAL A 50 -1.39 1.74 35.35
N ASN A 51 -0.28 1.09 35.03
CA ASN A 51 1.06 1.60 35.30
C ASN A 51 1.40 2.78 34.35
N LYS A 52 1.26 4.04 34.86
CA LYS A 52 1.91 5.20 34.26
C LYS A 52 3.40 5.16 34.60
N THR A 53 4.23 4.65 33.69
CA THR A 53 5.65 4.50 33.96
C THR A 53 6.44 5.80 33.77
N PHE A 54 5.95 6.75 32.92
CA PHE A 54 6.72 7.97 32.61
C PHE A 54 5.85 9.15 32.21
N THR A 55 6.36 10.39 32.45
CA THR A 55 5.83 11.66 31.93
C THR A 55 6.80 12.22 30.91
N MET A 56 6.28 12.68 29.77
CA MET A 56 7.09 13.33 28.73
C MET A 56 7.13 14.83 28.99
N LYS A 57 8.32 15.40 28.99
CA LYS A 57 8.53 16.84 29.07
C LYS A 57 9.18 17.34 27.81
N TYR A 58 8.62 18.39 27.23
CA TYR A 58 9.14 19.02 26.02
C TYR A 58 10.01 20.23 26.40
N HIS A 59 11.18 20.33 25.79
CA HIS A 59 12.05 21.50 25.90
C HIS A 59 12.51 21.90 24.49
N PHE A 60 12.64 23.20 24.22
CA PHE A 60 13.01 23.66 22.86
C PHE A 60 14.43 24.27 22.81
N TYR A 61 15.12 24.33 23.92
CA TYR A 61 16.50 24.81 24.02
C TYR A 61 17.35 23.80 24.79
N SER A 62 18.66 23.90 24.64
CA SER A 62 19.63 23.12 25.41
C SER A 62 19.51 23.37 26.94
N ASP A 63 18.91 24.48 27.32
CA ASP A 63 18.56 24.77 28.72
C ASP A 63 17.31 24.01 29.15
N LYS A 64 17.52 22.88 29.81
CA LYS A 64 16.49 21.99 30.36
C LYS A 64 15.62 22.62 31.45
N SER A 65 15.90 23.85 31.87
CA SER A 65 15.11 24.56 32.90
C SER A 65 13.76 25.07 32.35
N LYS A 66 13.62 25.25 31.05
CA LYS A 66 12.41 25.74 30.37
C LYS A 66 11.56 24.67 29.75
N TYR A 67 10.86 23.92 30.56
CA TYR A 67 9.89 22.91 30.02
C TYR A 67 8.61 23.58 29.51
N VAL A 68 8.22 23.25 28.31
CA VAL A 68 6.93 23.65 27.69
C VAL A 68 5.93 22.55 27.97
N GLY A 69 4.92 22.87 28.77
CA GLY A 69 3.73 22.05 29.04
C GLY A 69 3.89 20.53 29.03
N SER A 70 3.43 19.87 30.08
CA SER A 70 3.33 18.40 30.03
C SER A 70 2.17 18.02 29.10
N PHE A 71 2.47 17.60 27.87
CA PHE A 71 1.56 16.74 27.14
C PHE A 71 1.56 15.40 27.88
N PHE A 72 0.42 15.02 28.44
CA PHE A 72 0.22 13.69 29.00
C PHE A 72 0.13 12.70 27.84
N PHE A 73 1.27 12.20 27.35
CA PHE A 73 1.26 10.96 26.59
C PHE A 73 1.12 9.80 27.60
N THR A 74 -0.09 9.34 27.72
CA THR A 74 -0.36 8.10 28.44
C THR A 74 0.25 6.94 27.67
N ASN A 75 1.46 6.56 28.01
CA ASN A 75 2.13 5.29 27.74
C ASN A 75 3.52 5.38 27.11
N SER A 76 4.48 4.71 27.73
CA SER A 76 5.77 4.30 27.13
C SER A 76 5.61 3.56 25.79
N LYS A 77 4.42 2.99 25.53
CA LYS A 77 3.96 2.41 24.28
C LYS A 77 3.98 3.42 23.14
N TYR A 78 3.51 4.66 23.35
CA TYR A 78 3.41 5.68 22.30
C TYR A 78 4.79 6.13 21.75
N LYS A 79 5.79 6.25 22.64
CA LYS A 79 7.16 6.60 22.19
C LYS A 79 7.82 5.43 21.44
N LYS A 80 7.63 4.21 21.91
CA LYS A 80 8.07 3.00 21.21
C LYS A 80 7.38 2.91 19.85
N ASP A 81 6.07 3.18 19.79
CA ASP A 81 5.29 3.11 18.56
C ASP A 81 5.72 4.17 17.52
N ILE A 82 6.04 5.41 17.95
CA ILE A 82 6.55 6.46 17.05
C ILE A 82 7.95 6.10 16.53
N VAL A 83 8.89 5.75 17.42
CA VAL A 83 10.24 5.36 17.02
C VAL A 83 10.22 4.12 16.13
N TYR A 84 9.36 3.16 16.46
CA TYR A 84 9.14 1.96 15.67
C TYR A 84 8.55 2.28 14.29
N SER A 85 7.58 3.20 14.23
CA SER A 85 7.00 3.67 12.97
C SER A 85 8.05 4.37 12.10
N ILE A 86 8.88 5.25 12.67
CA ILE A 86 9.96 5.94 11.93
C ILE A 86 10.97 4.94 11.38
N LYS A 87 11.43 4.01 12.20
CA LYS A 87 12.37 2.95 11.76
C LYS A 87 11.78 2.11 10.62
N ASN A 88 10.52 1.71 10.76
CA ASN A 88 9.85 0.93 9.72
C ASN A 88 9.69 1.72 8.41
N LYS A 89 9.37 3.04 8.49
CA LYS A 89 9.32 3.93 7.32
C LYS A 89 10.66 3.97 6.59
N GLN A 90 11.73 4.23 7.32
CA GLN A 90 13.09 4.27 6.75
C GLN A 90 13.48 2.92 6.13
N ARG A 91 13.17 1.82 6.81
CA ARG A 91 13.50 0.49 6.33
C ARG A 91 12.69 0.10 5.09
N ALA A 92 11.39 0.37 5.06
CA ALA A 92 10.55 0.14 3.88
C ALA A 92 11.05 0.94 2.67
N ARG A 93 11.40 2.23 2.87
CA ARG A 93 11.97 3.10 1.83
C ARG A 93 13.31 2.59 1.33
N GLN A 94 14.17 2.15 2.24
CA GLN A 94 15.47 1.56 1.89
C GLN A 94 15.27 0.31 1.04
N ILE A 95 14.41 -0.63 1.46
CA ILE A 95 14.10 -1.86 0.70
C ILE A 95 13.57 -1.50 -0.69
N LYS A 96 12.64 -0.51 -0.80
CA LYS A 96 12.11 -0.04 -2.10
C LYS A 96 13.23 0.51 -2.98
N ASN A 97 14.09 1.36 -2.45
CA ASN A 97 15.17 1.99 -3.22
C ASN A 97 16.22 0.97 -3.66
N GLU A 98 16.54 -0.02 -2.84
CA GLU A 98 17.44 -1.12 -3.19
C GLU A 98 16.86 -1.97 -4.32
N ALA A 99 15.60 -2.39 -4.18
CA ALA A 99 14.90 -3.17 -5.20
C ALA A 99 14.76 -2.38 -6.52
N LYS A 100 14.44 -1.08 -6.44
CA LYS A 100 14.37 -0.19 -7.61
C LYS A 100 15.73 -0.12 -8.32
N LYS A 101 16.83 0.08 -7.58
CA LYS A 101 18.19 0.12 -8.16
C LYS A 101 18.55 -1.19 -8.84
N GLN A 102 18.19 -2.33 -8.25
CA GLN A 102 18.43 -3.65 -8.85
C GLN A 102 17.61 -3.86 -10.12
N SER A 103 16.39 -3.35 -10.15
CA SER A 103 15.48 -3.46 -11.29
C SER A 103 15.91 -2.59 -12.49
N ILE A 104 16.42 -1.37 -12.23
CA ILE A 104 16.80 -0.40 -13.28
C ILE A 104 18.21 -0.65 -13.86
N LYS A 105 19.10 -1.30 -13.13
CA LYS A 105 20.43 -1.61 -13.65
C LYS A 105 20.31 -2.47 -14.91
N GLY A 106 20.35 -1.79 -16.05
CA GLY A 106 20.45 -2.42 -17.34
C GLY A 106 21.74 -3.25 -17.48
N PRO A 107 21.87 -4.07 -18.50
CA PRO A 107 23.08 -4.84 -18.75
C PRO A 107 24.25 -3.88 -18.98
N GLU A 108 25.22 -3.85 -18.08
CA GLU A 108 26.60 -3.65 -18.46
C GLU A 108 26.95 -4.86 -19.33
N GLU A 109 27.74 -4.71 -20.38
CA GLU A 109 27.98 -5.76 -21.40
C GLU A 109 28.34 -7.16 -20.83
N ASP A 110 28.76 -7.25 -19.57
CA ASP A 110 29.11 -8.49 -18.86
C ASP A 110 28.15 -8.90 -17.72
N ARG A 111 26.97 -8.26 -17.55
CA ARG A 111 26.02 -8.63 -16.49
C ARG A 111 24.78 -9.30 -17.05
N PRO A 112 24.35 -10.42 -16.45
CA PRO A 112 23.08 -11.03 -16.82
C PRO A 112 21.94 -10.03 -16.60
N MET A 113 20.91 -10.12 -17.45
CA MET A 113 19.66 -9.34 -17.33
C MET A 113 19.13 -9.36 -15.88
N PRO A 114 18.58 -8.26 -15.36
CA PRO A 114 18.05 -8.26 -14.02
C PRO A 114 16.95 -9.32 -13.89
N THR A 115 17.19 -10.29 -13.00
CA THR A 115 16.24 -11.38 -12.73
C THR A 115 15.20 -10.99 -11.66
N THR A 116 15.26 -9.76 -11.16
CA THR A 116 14.55 -9.30 -9.98
C THR A 116 13.87 -7.95 -10.21
N PRO A 117 12.84 -7.87 -11.08
CA PRO A 117 12.10 -6.63 -11.27
C PRO A 117 11.38 -6.22 -10.00
N ALA A 118 11.17 -4.91 -9.88
CA ALA A 118 10.38 -4.32 -8.83
C ALA A 118 9.28 -3.45 -9.44
N ALA A 119 8.12 -3.41 -8.77
CA ALA A 119 7.00 -2.57 -9.18
C ALA A 119 6.32 -1.94 -7.96
N ALA A 120 5.79 -0.75 -8.13
CA ALA A 120 4.89 -0.14 -7.16
C ALA A 120 3.49 -0.05 -7.75
N PHE A 121 2.46 -0.19 -6.91
CA PHE A 121 1.09 -0.11 -7.37
C PHE A 121 0.22 0.71 -6.42
N ASP A 122 -0.77 1.37 -6.99
CA ASP A 122 -1.77 2.13 -6.24
C ASP A 122 -3.01 2.40 -7.09
N PHE A 123 -4.12 2.74 -6.43
CA PHE A 123 -5.28 3.30 -7.07
C PHE A 123 -5.15 4.81 -7.27
N GLU A 124 -5.45 5.26 -8.47
CA GLU A 124 -5.69 6.68 -8.73
C GLU A 124 -6.94 7.19 -8.00
N GLN A 125 -7.05 8.49 -7.81
CA GLN A 125 -8.30 9.13 -7.43
C GLN A 125 -9.41 8.73 -8.43
N ILE A 126 -10.64 8.59 -7.95
CA ILE A 126 -11.76 8.16 -8.78
C ILE A 126 -11.95 9.13 -9.95
N LEU A 127 -11.92 8.57 -11.16
CA LEU A 127 -12.17 9.30 -12.39
C LEU A 127 -13.68 9.32 -12.66
N LEU A 128 -14.22 10.50 -12.81
CA LEU A 128 -15.67 10.68 -12.92
C LEU A 128 -16.08 10.98 -14.36
N TYR A 129 -17.23 10.44 -14.80
CA TYR A 129 -17.81 10.81 -16.08
C TYR A 129 -19.33 11.08 -15.93
N PRO A 130 -19.90 12.10 -16.62
CA PRO A 130 -19.17 13.08 -17.46
C PRO A 130 -18.14 13.91 -16.68
N HIS A 131 -17.00 14.19 -17.32
CA HIS A 131 -15.93 15.04 -16.82
C HIS A 131 -15.85 16.33 -17.63
N GLY A 132 -15.59 17.48 -16.98
CA GLY A 132 -15.42 18.80 -17.63
C GLY A 132 -16.04 19.93 -16.79
N ASP A 133 -15.81 21.17 -17.21
CA ASP A 133 -16.14 22.42 -16.50
C ASP A 133 -17.63 22.85 -16.68
N SER A 134 -18.56 21.90 -16.65
CA SER A 134 -19.99 22.23 -16.75
C SER A 134 -20.64 22.20 -15.36
N SER A 135 -21.35 23.28 -15.00
CA SER A 135 -22.14 23.35 -13.77
C SER A 135 -23.19 22.22 -13.69
N ALA A 136 -23.71 21.76 -14.84
CA ALA A 136 -24.63 20.64 -14.91
C ALA A 136 -24.03 19.32 -14.38
N PHE A 137 -22.70 19.16 -14.45
CA PHE A 137 -22.00 17.97 -13.95
C PHE A 137 -21.81 18.01 -12.42
N TYR A 138 -21.82 19.20 -11.83
CA TYR A 138 -21.63 19.36 -10.39
C TYR A 138 -22.80 18.83 -9.57
N TYR A 139 -24.03 19.02 -10.06
CA TYR A 139 -25.25 18.64 -9.34
C TYR A 139 -25.74 17.22 -9.61
N LYS A 140 -25.08 16.48 -10.50
CA LYS A 140 -25.47 15.10 -10.83
C LYS A 140 -24.48 14.10 -10.21
N ARG A 141 -24.98 12.98 -9.71
CA ARG A 141 -24.12 11.86 -9.30
C ARG A 141 -23.51 11.24 -10.55
N ARG A 142 -22.24 11.52 -10.73
CA ARG A 142 -21.46 11.02 -11.87
C ARG A 142 -21.11 9.55 -11.67
N LEU A 143 -20.95 8.83 -12.76
CA LEU A 143 -20.45 7.48 -12.78
C LEU A 143 -18.94 7.48 -12.63
N GLU A 144 -18.39 6.35 -12.16
CA GLU A 144 -17.00 6.21 -11.78
C GLU A 144 -16.24 5.30 -12.75
N VAL A 145 -15.02 5.68 -13.09
CA VAL A 145 -14.01 4.81 -13.71
C VAL A 145 -12.87 4.67 -12.71
N TYR A 146 -12.47 3.47 -12.46
CA TYR A 146 -11.33 3.15 -11.62
C TYR A 146 -10.09 2.97 -12.49
N ASN A 147 -8.95 3.43 -12.00
CA ASN A 147 -7.64 3.20 -12.57
C ASN A 147 -6.73 2.63 -11.47
N PHE A 148 -6.33 1.39 -11.63
CA PHE A 148 -5.33 0.75 -10.79
C PHE A 148 -4.01 0.69 -11.56
N SER A 149 -3.04 1.48 -11.12
CA SER A 149 -1.76 1.62 -11.80
C SER A 149 -0.69 0.76 -11.15
N ILE A 150 0.09 0.05 -11.97
CA ILE A 150 1.29 -0.69 -11.57
C ILE A 150 2.46 -0.07 -12.32
N TYR A 151 3.33 0.65 -11.61
CA TYR A 151 4.54 1.21 -12.17
C TYR A 151 5.68 0.19 -12.08
N ASP A 152 6.14 -0.28 -13.22
CA ASP A 152 7.26 -1.18 -13.33
C ASP A 152 8.57 -0.39 -13.41
N TYR A 153 9.47 -0.64 -12.46
CA TYR A 153 10.75 0.08 -12.40
C TYR A 153 11.73 -0.36 -13.49
N LYS A 154 11.63 -1.59 -13.99
CA LYS A 154 12.46 -2.09 -15.08
C LYS A 154 12.07 -1.42 -16.40
N ASP A 155 10.79 -1.41 -16.71
CA ASP A 155 10.27 -0.86 -17.95
C ASP A 155 10.18 0.68 -17.88
N CYS A 156 10.31 1.27 -16.69
CA CYS A 156 10.06 2.69 -16.41
C CYS A 156 8.71 3.16 -16.97
N ASN A 157 7.72 2.27 -16.95
CA ASN A 157 6.38 2.49 -17.48
C ASN A 157 5.29 2.03 -16.51
N ALA A 158 4.06 2.50 -16.73
CA ALA A 158 2.90 2.10 -15.95
C ALA A 158 1.93 1.26 -16.78
N TYR A 159 1.43 0.20 -16.14
CA TYR A 159 0.29 -0.59 -16.55
C TYR A 159 -0.93 -0.03 -15.81
N CYS A 160 -1.89 0.53 -16.56
CA CYS A 160 -3.12 1.12 -16.03
C CYS A 160 -4.28 0.16 -16.27
N PHE A 161 -4.68 -0.59 -15.26
CA PHE A 161 -5.87 -1.45 -15.32
C PHE A 161 -7.09 -0.59 -15.04
N MET A 162 -8.00 -0.50 -16.00
CA MET A 162 -9.12 0.44 -15.92
C MET A 162 -10.46 -0.25 -16.14
N TRP A 163 -11.44 0.11 -15.33
CA TRP A 163 -12.83 -0.37 -15.46
C TRP A 163 -13.83 0.62 -14.89
N PRO A 164 -15.07 0.65 -15.42
CA PRO A 164 -16.16 1.42 -14.83
C PRO A 164 -16.78 0.67 -13.63
N GLU A 165 -17.41 1.39 -12.74
CA GLU A 165 -17.95 0.86 -11.48
C GLU A 165 -18.96 -0.29 -11.62
N HIS A 166 -19.59 -0.43 -12.80
CA HIS A 166 -20.55 -1.51 -13.04
C HIS A 166 -19.88 -2.82 -13.50
N GLU A 167 -18.58 -2.79 -13.80
CA GLU A 167 -17.83 -3.98 -14.16
C GLU A 167 -17.08 -4.59 -12.96
N GLY A 168 -16.63 -3.77 -12.00
CA GLY A 168 -15.93 -4.22 -10.81
C GLY A 168 -15.95 -3.18 -9.70
N ASN A 169 -15.63 -3.61 -8.48
CA ASN A 169 -15.49 -2.72 -7.32
C ASN A 169 -14.06 -2.15 -7.23
N ARG A 170 -13.78 -1.46 -6.11
CA ARG A 170 -12.45 -0.93 -5.78
C ARG A 170 -11.90 -1.64 -4.54
N GLY A 171 -11.80 -2.97 -4.62
CA GLY A 171 -11.50 -3.82 -3.48
C GLY A 171 -10.29 -4.74 -3.67
N SER A 172 -10.06 -5.59 -2.68
CA SER A 172 -8.93 -6.52 -2.65
C SER A 172 -8.99 -7.61 -3.73
N VAL A 173 -10.18 -7.95 -4.21
CA VAL A 173 -10.39 -8.95 -5.27
C VAL A 173 -9.92 -8.38 -6.60
N GLU A 174 -10.31 -7.16 -6.90
CA GLU A 174 -9.90 -6.45 -8.12
C GLU A 174 -8.39 -6.17 -8.11
N VAL A 175 -7.84 -5.71 -6.98
CA VAL A 175 -6.39 -5.55 -6.80
C VAL A 175 -5.66 -6.89 -7.03
N GLY A 176 -6.15 -7.98 -6.41
CA GLY A 176 -5.56 -9.31 -6.59
C GLY A 176 -5.56 -9.77 -8.04
N THR A 177 -6.65 -9.48 -8.76
CA THR A 177 -6.77 -9.82 -10.20
C THR A 177 -5.80 -9.00 -11.06
N CYS A 178 -5.71 -7.69 -10.85
CA CYS A 178 -4.78 -6.85 -11.60
C CYS A 178 -3.32 -7.29 -11.39
N LEU A 179 -2.96 -7.60 -10.14
CA LEU A 179 -1.63 -8.13 -9.82
C LEU A 179 -1.39 -9.50 -10.47
N TYR A 180 -2.39 -10.39 -10.46
CA TYR A 180 -2.29 -11.69 -11.12
C TYR A 180 -2.04 -11.54 -12.63
N LYS A 181 -2.83 -10.69 -13.32
CA LYS A 181 -2.65 -10.41 -14.75
C LYS A 181 -1.29 -9.77 -15.08
N TYR A 182 -0.82 -8.84 -14.23
CA TYR A 182 0.51 -8.26 -14.36
C TYR A 182 1.61 -9.32 -14.25
N LEU A 183 1.51 -10.20 -13.24
CA LEU A 183 2.47 -11.28 -13.02
C LEU A 183 2.42 -12.32 -14.14
N GLN A 184 1.25 -12.64 -14.65
CA GLN A 184 1.07 -13.50 -15.83
C GLN A 184 1.83 -12.92 -17.02
N LYS A 185 1.59 -11.65 -17.33
CA LYS A 185 2.28 -10.95 -18.43
C LYS A 185 3.80 -10.99 -18.26
N LYS A 186 4.30 -10.76 -17.03
CA LYS A 186 5.75 -10.84 -16.76
C LYS A 186 6.30 -12.26 -16.97
N SER A 187 5.56 -13.29 -16.62
CA SER A 187 6.00 -14.68 -16.83
C SER A 187 6.02 -15.09 -18.30
N GLU A 188 5.08 -14.57 -19.10
CA GLU A 188 4.96 -14.91 -20.54
C GLU A 188 6.05 -14.24 -21.39
N TYR A 189 6.37 -12.96 -21.09
CA TYR A 189 7.31 -12.17 -21.89
C TYR A 189 8.74 -12.19 -21.36
N GLU A 190 8.95 -12.59 -20.11
CA GLU A 190 10.22 -12.48 -19.43
C GLU A 190 10.56 -13.75 -18.62
N ASN A 191 10.73 -14.89 -19.30
CA ASN A 191 10.98 -16.20 -18.69
C ASN A 191 12.19 -16.28 -17.75
N HIS A 192 13.10 -15.28 -17.78
CA HIS A 192 14.25 -15.22 -16.91
C HIS A 192 13.96 -14.61 -15.53
N ILE A 193 12.77 -14.03 -15.34
CA ILE A 193 12.39 -13.44 -14.04
C ILE A 193 12.13 -14.55 -13.04
N GLN A 194 12.90 -14.54 -11.95
CA GLN A 194 12.78 -15.52 -10.87
C GLN A 194 12.13 -14.93 -9.63
N GLU A 195 12.37 -13.66 -9.38
CA GLU A 195 11.93 -12.96 -8.17
C GLU A 195 11.30 -11.63 -8.52
N ILE A 196 10.25 -11.26 -7.79
CA ILE A 196 9.56 -9.98 -7.98
C ILE A 196 9.36 -9.31 -6.62
N TYR A 197 9.64 -8.00 -6.56
CA TYR A 197 9.35 -7.14 -5.43
C TYR A 197 8.21 -6.20 -5.76
N LEU A 198 7.18 -6.22 -4.93
CA LEU A 198 5.99 -5.38 -5.04
C LEU A 198 5.92 -4.42 -3.86
N PHE A 199 5.55 -3.17 -4.14
CA PHE A 199 5.41 -2.11 -3.15
C PHE A 199 4.04 -1.45 -3.30
N SER A 200 3.36 -1.20 -2.17
CA SER A 200 2.11 -0.46 -2.15
C SER A 200 1.99 0.39 -0.90
N ASP A 201 0.98 1.23 -0.85
CA ASP A 201 0.54 1.81 0.41
C ASP A 201 0.00 0.72 1.36
N ASN A 202 -0.38 1.11 2.56
CA ASN A 202 -0.88 0.19 3.59
C ASN A 202 -2.41 0.23 3.76
N THR A 203 -3.17 0.58 2.74
CA THR A 203 -4.64 0.60 2.78
C THR A 203 -5.20 -0.80 2.97
N SER A 204 -5.83 -1.04 4.13
CA SER A 204 -6.22 -2.40 4.55
C SER A 204 -7.35 -3.00 3.71
N ALA A 205 -8.26 -2.16 3.20
CA ALA A 205 -9.38 -2.63 2.37
C ALA A 205 -8.95 -3.07 0.97
N GLN A 206 -7.82 -2.57 0.48
CA GLN A 206 -7.34 -2.75 -0.88
C GLN A 206 -6.04 -3.55 -0.91
N ASN A 207 -4.94 -2.95 -0.46
CA ASN A 207 -3.59 -3.45 -0.68
C ASN A 207 -3.11 -4.37 0.45
N ARG A 208 -3.24 -3.95 1.74
CA ARG A 208 -2.80 -4.73 2.90
C ARG A 208 -3.90 -5.69 3.36
N ASN A 209 -4.14 -6.71 2.55
CA ASN A 209 -5.24 -7.62 2.73
C ASN A 209 -4.80 -9.07 2.55
N ARG A 210 -5.43 -9.99 3.30
CA ARG A 210 -5.16 -11.43 3.21
C ARG A 210 -5.48 -12.03 1.84
N TYR A 211 -6.47 -11.50 1.17
CA TYR A 211 -6.89 -11.99 -0.16
C TYR A 211 -5.90 -11.60 -1.25
N VAL A 212 -5.31 -10.40 -1.15
CA VAL A 212 -4.19 -9.99 -2.01
C VAL A 212 -2.95 -10.85 -1.72
N ALA A 213 -2.66 -11.14 -0.45
CA ALA A 213 -1.57 -12.04 -0.11
C ALA A 213 -1.77 -13.45 -0.69
N TYR A 214 -3.01 -13.95 -0.67
CA TYR A 214 -3.36 -15.23 -1.29
C TYR A 214 -3.22 -15.18 -2.82
N SER A 215 -3.69 -14.13 -3.50
CA SER A 215 -3.56 -14.00 -4.95
C SER A 215 -2.08 -14.00 -5.40
N LEU A 216 -1.19 -13.35 -4.64
CA LEU A 216 0.25 -13.36 -4.90
C LEU A 216 0.88 -14.74 -4.65
N TRP A 217 0.44 -15.45 -3.61
CA TRP A 217 0.85 -16.82 -3.36
C TRP A 217 0.42 -17.75 -4.49
N TYR A 218 -0.83 -17.61 -4.94
CA TYR A 218 -1.38 -18.40 -6.05
C TYR A 218 -0.64 -18.10 -7.36
N ALA A 219 -0.46 -16.81 -7.70
CA ALA A 219 0.27 -16.38 -8.89
C ALA A 219 1.71 -16.88 -8.89
N ARG A 220 2.41 -16.85 -7.73
CA ARG A 220 3.77 -17.38 -7.64
C ARG A 220 3.84 -18.86 -8.06
N GLN A 221 2.89 -19.66 -7.61
CA GLN A 221 2.87 -21.08 -7.95
C GLN A 221 2.46 -21.31 -9.41
N GLN A 222 1.43 -20.59 -9.86
CA GLN A 222 0.89 -20.73 -11.20
C GLN A 222 1.93 -20.37 -12.27
N PHE A 223 2.72 -19.32 -12.04
CA PHE A 223 3.71 -18.83 -13.00
C PHE A 223 5.15 -19.28 -12.71
N GLY A 224 5.37 -20.06 -11.68
CA GLY A 224 6.68 -20.65 -11.38
C GLY A 224 7.75 -19.69 -10.83
N PHE A 225 7.39 -18.51 -10.34
CA PHE A 225 8.37 -17.62 -9.72
C PHE A 225 9.02 -18.28 -8.50
N LYS A 226 10.33 -18.06 -8.32
CA LYS A 226 11.02 -18.49 -7.09
C LYS A 226 10.56 -17.74 -5.87
N ARG A 227 10.31 -16.42 -6.03
CA ARG A 227 9.89 -15.58 -4.92
C ARG A 227 9.06 -14.38 -5.38
N ILE A 228 7.97 -14.12 -4.65
CA ILE A 228 7.25 -12.85 -4.70
C ILE A 228 7.29 -12.24 -3.30
N THR A 229 7.69 -10.98 -3.21
CA THR A 229 7.75 -10.22 -1.96
C THR A 229 6.92 -8.96 -2.10
N HIS A 230 5.91 -8.79 -1.26
CA HIS A 230 5.10 -7.59 -1.19
C HIS A 230 5.42 -6.83 0.11
N THR A 231 5.87 -5.61 -0.02
CA THR A 231 6.25 -4.72 1.09
C THR A 231 5.30 -3.53 1.14
N PHE A 232 4.72 -3.28 2.32
CA PHE A 232 3.80 -2.17 2.56
C PHE A 232 4.58 -0.94 3.02
N LEU A 233 4.34 0.19 2.34
CA LEU A 233 4.91 1.48 2.69
C LEU A 233 4.09 2.12 3.83
N GLU A 234 4.76 2.86 4.71
CA GLU A 234 4.11 3.51 5.86
C GLU A 234 3.48 4.85 5.48
N LYS A 235 2.34 5.17 6.09
CA LYS A 235 1.64 6.45 5.89
C LYS A 235 2.58 7.66 6.07
N GLY A 236 2.48 8.62 5.15
CA GLY A 236 3.26 9.86 5.16
C GLY A 236 4.59 9.80 4.39
N HIS A 237 4.92 8.66 3.78
CA HIS A 237 6.05 8.46 2.86
C HIS A 237 5.70 7.38 1.84
N THR A 238 4.46 7.39 1.38
CA THR A 238 3.94 6.46 0.36
C THR A 238 4.19 6.97 -1.05
N GLU A 239 4.93 8.09 -1.21
CA GLU A 239 5.26 8.61 -2.53
C GLU A 239 5.90 7.52 -3.39
N THR A 240 5.19 7.19 -4.45
CA THR A 240 5.62 6.23 -5.45
C THR A 240 5.60 6.89 -6.81
N GLU A 241 6.15 6.23 -7.78
CA GLU A 241 6.10 6.68 -9.16
C GLU A 241 4.66 6.72 -9.72
N ASN A 242 3.73 6.02 -9.06
CA ASN A 242 2.29 6.11 -9.39
C ASN A 242 1.74 7.52 -9.18
N ASP A 243 2.20 8.26 -8.17
CA ASP A 243 1.79 9.67 -7.97
C ASP A 243 2.13 10.51 -9.21
N SER A 244 3.28 10.27 -9.82
CA SER A 244 3.68 10.94 -11.06
C SER A 244 2.83 10.50 -12.26
N VAL A 245 2.44 9.22 -12.32
CA VAL A 245 1.51 8.71 -13.35
C VAL A 245 0.16 9.40 -13.22
N HIS A 246 -0.41 9.42 -12.01
CA HIS A 246 -1.71 10.03 -11.72
C HIS A 246 -1.70 11.52 -12.02
N SER A 247 -0.68 12.27 -11.56
CA SER A 247 -0.53 13.70 -11.89
C SER A 247 -0.43 13.96 -13.39
N THR A 248 0.22 13.07 -14.15
CA THR A 248 0.31 13.19 -15.61
C THR A 248 -1.06 13.02 -16.26
N ILE A 249 -1.85 12.05 -15.78
CA ILE A 249 -3.22 11.82 -16.24
C ILE A 249 -4.11 13.02 -15.90
N GLU A 250 -4.06 13.51 -14.66
CA GLU A 250 -4.83 14.66 -14.21
C GLU A 250 -4.52 15.92 -15.01
N MET A 251 -3.24 16.21 -15.25
CA MET A 251 -2.83 17.36 -16.08
C MET A 251 -3.35 17.25 -17.51
N LYS A 252 -3.29 16.06 -18.11
CA LYS A 252 -3.79 15.82 -19.46
C LYS A 252 -5.29 16.02 -19.56
N THR A 253 -6.04 15.59 -18.55
CA THR A 253 -7.51 15.55 -18.59
C THR A 253 -8.16 16.82 -18.05
N LYS A 254 -7.41 17.70 -17.38
CA LYS A 254 -7.90 18.89 -16.69
C LYS A 254 -8.89 19.73 -17.52
N ASN A 255 -8.62 19.93 -18.82
CA ASN A 255 -9.41 20.79 -19.71
C ASN A 255 -10.15 20.00 -20.80
N ILE A 256 -10.28 18.67 -20.65
CA ILE A 256 -10.92 17.82 -21.65
C ILE A 256 -12.30 17.41 -21.15
N LYS A 257 -13.29 17.40 -22.03
CA LYS A 257 -14.62 16.86 -21.75
C LYS A 257 -14.65 15.37 -22.08
N LEU A 258 -14.96 14.54 -21.09
CA LEU A 258 -15.02 13.08 -21.22
C LEU A 258 -16.40 12.60 -20.77
N TYR A 259 -17.08 11.85 -21.62
CA TYR A 259 -18.46 11.43 -21.39
C TYR A 259 -18.62 9.92 -21.20
N THR A 260 -17.60 9.14 -21.58
CA THR A 260 -17.65 7.67 -21.53
C THR A 260 -16.37 7.09 -20.95
N PRO A 261 -16.40 5.84 -20.45
CA PRO A 261 -15.18 5.14 -20.00
C PRO A 261 -14.11 5.04 -21.10
N ASP A 262 -14.53 4.75 -22.35
CA ASP A 262 -13.58 4.61 -23.48
C ASP A 262 -12.78 5.89 -23.75
N GLN A 263 -13.42 7.05 -23.56
CA GLN A 263 -12.73 8.34 -23.67
C GLN A 263 -11.69 8.51 -22.56
N TRP A 264 -11.96 8.02 -21.33
CA TRP A 264 -10.97 7.97 -20.26
C TRP A 264 -9.81 7.05 -20.63
N TYR A 265 -10.05 5.86 -21.18
CA TYR A 265 -9.00 4.93 -21.61
C TYR A 265 -8.10 5.59 -22.68
N GLY A 266 -8.68 6.25 -23.65
CA GLY A 266 -7.95 7.01 -24.68
C GLY A 266 -7.13 8.16 -24.10
N ALA A 267 -7.69 8.91 -23.14
CA ALA A 267 -7.01 10.01 -22.46
C ALA A 267 -5.80 9.51 -21.66
N VAL A 268 -5.93 8.40 -20.93
CA VAL A 268 -4.83 7.79 -20.17
C VAL A 268 -3.73 7.28 -21.09
N ARG A 269 -4.07 6.57 -22.18
CA ARG A 269 -3.07 6.13 -23.17
C ARG A 269 -2.27 7.30 -23.75
N SER A 270 -2.92 8.42 -23.99
CA SER A 270 -2.29 9.63 -24.58
C SER A 270 -1.76 10.63 -23.55
N ALA A 271 -1.81 10.32 -22.25
CA ALA A 271 -1.43 11.27 -21.20
C ALA A 271 0.07 11.61 -21.25
N ARG A 272 0.91 10.63 -21.49
CA ARG A 272 2.36 10.81 -21.53
C ARG A 272 2.84 11.00 -22.98
N VAL A 273 3.44 12.16 -23.25
CA VAL A 273 3.83 12.57 -24.61
C VAL A 273 5.33 12.32 -24.91
N THR A 274 6.18 12.48 -23.90
CA THR A 274 7.64 12.51 -24.09
C THR A 274 8.34 11.15 -23.93
N LYS A 275 7.61 10.14 -23.50
CA LYS A 275 8.10 8.77 -23.28
C LYS A 275 7.10 7.79 -23.85
N GLN A 276 7.41 6.48 -23.72
CA GLN A 276 6.46 5.43 -24.08
C GLN A 276 5.08 5.68 -23.41
N PRO A 277 3.97 5.60 -24.15
CA PRO A 277 2.62 5.73 -23.60
C PRO A 277 2.37 4.76 -22.45
N PHE A 278 1.47 5.13 -21.54
CA PHE A 278 1.00 4.20 -20.53
C PHE A 278 0.27 3.02 -21.18
N GLU A 279 0.48 1.84 -20.66
CA GLU A 279 -0.20 0.66 -21.14
C GLU A 279 -1.56 0.52 -20.44
N VAL A 280 -2.64 0.81 -21.15
CA VAL A 280 -4.00 0.69 -20.63
C VAL A 280 -4.56 -0.70 -20.90
N ILE A 281 -4.93 -1.40 -19.84
CA ILE A 281 -5.62 -2.69 -19.87
C ILE A 281 -7.07 -2.44 -19.45
N GLU A 282 -7.97 -2.59 -20.41
CA GLU A 282 -9.40 -2.46 -20.17
C GLU A 282 -9.92 -3.74 -19.51
N MET A 283 -10.53 -3.59 -18.33
CA MET A 283 -11.03 -4.70 -17.55
C MET A 283 -12.54 -4.78 -17.62
N ASN A 284 -13.04 -5.95 -17.93
CA ASN A 284 -14.46 -6.26 -17.91
C ASN A 284 -14.79 -7.14 -16.71
N HIS A 285 -16.07 -7.23 -16.37
CA HIS A 285 -16.55 -8.04 -15.27
C HIS A 285 -16.02 -9.49 -15.28
N GLY A 286 -15.99 -10.14 -16.44
CA GLY A 286 -15.50 -11.50 -16.62
C GLY A 286 -13.99 -11.70 -16.39
N ASP A 287 -13.23 -10.60 -16.31
CA ASP A 287 -11.80 -10.65 -16.03
C ASP A 287 -11.49 -10.87 -14.55
N PHE A 288 -12.41 -10.50 -13.66
CA PHE A 288 -12.16 -10.51 -12.23
C PHE A 288 -12.28 -11.91 -11.64
N ILE A 289 -11.28 -12.28 -10.84
CA ILE A 289 -11.13 -13.57 -10.19
C ILE A 289 -11.44 -13.43 -8.71
N ASP A 290 -12.37 -14.24 -8.20
CA ASP A 290 -12.73 -14.21 -6.78
C ASP A 290 -11.69 -14.92 -5.90
N PHE A 291 -10.54 -14.28 -5.74
CA PHE A 291 -9.50 -14.77 -4.83
C PHE A 291 -9.96 -14.85 -3.37
N LYS A 292 -11.02 -14.12 -3.00
CA LYS A 292 -11.62 -14.23 -1.67
C LYS A 292 -12.27 -15.59 -1.52
N ALA A 293 -13.22 -15.95 -2.40
CA ALA A 293 -13.90 -17.25 -2.36
C ALA A 293 -12.88 -18.39 -2.48
N MET A 294 -11.96 -18.32 -3.44
CA MET A 294 -10.90 -19.33 -3.60
C MET A 294 -10.06 -19.52 -2.35
N SER A 295 -9.70 -18.43 -1.67
CA SER A 295 -8.89 -18.52 -0.47
C SER A 295 -9.66 -19.09 0.74
N GLU A 296 -10.94 -18.79 0.85
CA GLU A 296 -11.80 -19.30 1.93
C GLU A 296 -12.03 -20.82 1.83
N GLU A 297 -11.95 -21.40 0.63
CA GLU A 297 -11.98 -22.86 0.43
C GLU A 297 -10.68 -23.57 0.87
N VAL A 298 -9.54 -22.90 0.73
CA VAL A 298 -8.21 -23.53 0.89
C VAL A 298 -7.59 -23.22 2.24
N VAL A 299 -7.70 -21.96 2.70
CA VAL A 299 -7.02 -21.48 3.90
C VAL A 299 -7.91 -21.61 5.12
N LYS A 300 -7.54 -22.49 6.03
CA LYS A 300 -8.32 -22.73 7.24
C LYS A 300 -8.44 -21.48 8.13
N HIS A 301 -7.34 -20.75 8.32
CA HIS A 301 -7.28 -19.58 9.20
C HIS A 301 -6.30 -18.55 8.67
N PHE A 302 -6.77 -17.32 8.42
CA PHE A 302 -5.93 -16.18 8.04
C PHE A 302 -5.47 -15.34 9.24
N PHE A 303 -5.99 -15.61 10.42
CA PHE A 303 -5.78 -14.76 11.59
C PHE A 303 -4.79 -15.35 12.61
N TYR A 304 -4.32 -16.55 12.39
CA TYR A 304 -3.35 -17.22 13.25
C TYR A 304 -2.28 -17.88 12.38
N ASP A 305 -1.03 -17.78 12.82
CA ASP A 305 0.07 -18.52 12.22
C ASP A 305 0.07 -19.99 12.66
N ASP A 306 1.05 -20.76 12.21
CA ASP A 306 1.15 -22.19 12.51
C ASP A 306 1.44 -22.45 14.02
N ASP A 307 2.03 -21.48 14.73
CA ASP A 307 2.28 -21.50 16.17
C ASP A 307 1.09 -20.96 16.98
N LYS A 308 -0.05 -20.71 16.33
CA LYS A 308 -1.28 -20.14 16.91
C LYS A 308 -1.12 -18.71 17.44
N VAL A 309 -0.11 -17.98 16.97
CA VAL A 309 0.06 -16.56 17.26
C VAL A 309 -0.83 -15.74 16.33
N GLN A 310 -1.55 -14.78 16.88
CA GLN A 310 -2.48 -13.97 16.12
C GLN A 310 -1.77 -13.07 15.09
N ILE A 311 -2.27 -13.09 13.85
CA ILE A 311 -1.81 -12.22 12.75
C ILE A 311 -2.76 -11.04 12.66
N TYR A 312 -2.27 -9.87 13.06
CA TYR A 312 -2.98 -8.60 12.85
C TYR A 312 -2.61 -8.03 11.48
N TRP A 313 -3.44 -8.21 10.48
CA TRP A 313 -3.18 -7.76 9.10
C TRP A 313 -2.89 -6.27 9.02
N THR A 314 -3.46 -5.45 9.90
CA THR A 314 -3.16 -4.02 10.01
C THR A 314 -1.71 -3.71 10.41
N HIS A 315 -1.00 -4.66 11.00
CA HIS A 315 0.39 -4.53 11.42
C HIS A 315 1.38 -5.20 10.47
N VAL A 316 0.89 -5.91 9.45
CA VAL A 316 1.76 -6.58 8.47
C VAL A 316 2.57 -5.54 7.69
N ARG A 317 3.87 -5.77 7.57
CA ARG A 317 4.84 -4.93 6.85
C ARG A 317 5.33 -5.56 5.57
N GLN A 318 5.38 -6.88 5.54
CA GLN A 318 5.82 -7.62 4.38
C GLN A 318 5.17 -8.99 4.34
N VAL A 319 4.80 -9.42 3.15
CA VAL A 319 4.37 -10.79 2.86
C VAL A 319 5.31 -11.37 1.81
N LYS A 320 5.73 -12.61 2.01
CA LYS A 320 6.62 -13.31 1.10
C LYS A 320 6.13 -14.72 0.81
N SER A 321 6.10 -15.09 -0.46
CA SER A 321 5.88 -16.46 -0.95
C SER A 321 7.13 -16.94 -1.65
N THR A 322 7.60 -18.17 -1.36
CA THR A 322 8.84 -18.72 -1.93
C THR A 322 8.63 -20.15 -2.45
N ALA A 323 9.42 -20.54 -3.45
CA ALA A 323 9.34 -21.89 -4.02
C ALA A 323 9.90 -22.98 -3.09
N GLU A 324 10.81 -22.62 -2.16
CA GLU A 324 11.37 -23.54 -1.17
C GLU A 324 10.30 -24.05 -0.20
N ARG A 325 9.34 -23.20 0.15
CA ARG A 325 8.18 -23.51 0.97
C ARG A 325 6.91 -23.06 0.23
N PRO A 326 6.48 -23.83 -0.79
CA PRO A 326 5.37 -23.44 -1.66
C PRO A 326 4.02 -23.41 -0.94
N ASP A 327 3.91 -24.11 0.16
CA ASP A 327 2.71 -24.32 0.97
C ASP A 327 2.46 -23.14 1.97
N VAL A 328 3.40 -22.19 2.11
CA VAL A 328 3.29 -21.18 3.16
C VAL A 328 3.44 -19.74 2.64
N LEU A 329 2.86 -18.83 3.41
CA LEU A 329 3.16 -17.40 3.39
C LEU A 329 4.02 -17.05 4.59
N LYS A 330 5.14 -16.36 4.37
CA LYS A 330 5.97 -15.77 5.42
C LYS A 330 5.52 -14.33 5.63
N ILE A 331 5.06 -14.01 6.84
CA ILE A 331 4.47 -12.72 7.19
C ILE A 331 5.37 -12.01 8.19
N LYS A 332 5.76 -10.77 7.91
CA LYS A 332 6.51 -9.92 8.83
C LYS A 332 5.67 -8.75 9.32
N THR A 333 5.59 -8.58 10.61
CA THR A 333 5.03 -7.39 11.27
C THR A 333 6.13 -6.40 11.66
N ASN A 334 7.39 -6.85 11.65
CA ASN A 334 8.59 -6.05 11.86
C ASN A 334 9.65 -6.50 10.83
N PHE A 335 10.31 -5.56 10.16
CA PHE A 335 11.34 -5.88 9.17
C PHE A 335 12.54 -6.63 9.74
N ASP A 336 12.93 -6.32 10.98
CA ASP A 336 14.06 -6.92 11.67
C ASP A 336 13.67 -8.14 12.52
N GLY A 337 12.36 -8.45 12.60
CA GLY A 337 11.82 -9.56 13.38
C GLY A 337 11.76 -10.87 12.60
N GLN A 338 11.49 -11.96 13.33
CA GLN A 338 11.20 -13.25 12.73
C GLN A 338 9.88 -13.19 11.94
N SER A 339 9.78 -14.02 10.91
CA SER A 339 8.55 -14.14 10.13
C SER A 339 7.59 -15.10 10.81
N GLN A 340 6.34 -14.72 10.90
CA GLN A 340 5.24 -15.63 11.20
C GLN A 340 4.99 -16.50 9.94
N ILE A 341 4.70 -17.78 10.16
CA ILE A 341 4.47 -18.75 9.10
C ILE A 341 2.98 -19.08 9.05
N LEU A 342 2.36 -18.81 7.93
CA LEU A 342 0.97 -19.15 7.66
C LEU A 342 0.91 -20.25 6.58
N THR A 343 0.52 -21.46 6.97
CA THR A 343 0.27 -22.54 6.00
C THR A 343 -1.02 -22.26 5.25
N VAL A 344 -0.88 -22.03 3.94
CA VAL A 344 -1.99 -21.73 3.03
C VAL A 344 -2.70 -23.05 2.65
N TYR A 345 -1.92 -24.10 2.40
CA TYR A 345 -2.45 -25.39 1.99
C TYR A 345 -1.86 -26.50 2.84
N ARG A 346 -2.74 -27.31 3.48
CA ARG A 346 -2.35 -28.49 4.27
C ARG A 346 -2.70 -29.76 3.52
N ARG A 347 -1.69 -30.54 3.16
CA ARG A 347 -1.92 -31.89 2.65
C ARG A 347 -2.50 -32.75 3.77
N ASN A 348 -3.68 -33.34 3.54
CA ASN A 348 -4.20 -34.36 4.46
C ASN A 348 -3.33 -35.62 4.34
N ARG A 349 -2.78 -36.07 5.46
CA ARG A 349 -1.89 -37.25 5.53
C ARG A 349 -2.57 -38.57 5.11
N ARG A 350 -3.89 -38.61 4.92
CA ARG A 350 -4.68 -39.84 4.75
C ARG A 350 -5.48 -39.96 3.46
N THR A 351 -5.49 -38.99 2.58
CA THR A 351 -6.25 -39.06 1.33
C THR A 351 -5.32 -38.87 0.15
N THR A 352 -5.56 -39.69 -0.89
CA THR A 352 -5.10 -39.50 -2.29
C THR A 352 -5.12 -38.02 -2.68
N PRO A 353 -4.29 -37.57 -3.61
CA PRO A 353 -4.04 -36.17 -3.85
C PRO A 353 -5.37 -35.42 -4.05
N VAL A 354 -5.82 -34.75 -2.99
CA VAL A 354 -6.83 -33.71 -3.12
C VAL A 354 -6.26 -32.75 -4.16
N SER A 355 -7.08 -32.40 -5.12
CA SER A 355 -6.78 -31.39 -6.14
C SER A 355 -5.92 -30.30 -5.54
N THR A 356 -4.72 -30.10 -6.08
CA THR A 356 -3.85 -29.02 -5.63
C THR A 356 -4.62 -27.72 -5.82
N PRO A 357 -4.43 -26.68 -4.99
CA PRO A 357 -5.10 -25.38 -5.18
C PRO A 357 -4.95 -24.84 -6.62
N LEU A 358 -3.90 -25.25 -7.32
CA LEU A 358 -3.63 -24.93 -8.72
C LEU A 358 -4.58 -25.59 -9.73
N SER A 359 -5.26 -26.67 -9.35
CA SER A 359 -6.26 -27.34 -10.18
C SER A 359 -7.68 -26.81 -9.99
N MET A 360 -7.88 -25.90 -9.03
CA MET A 360 -9.18 -25.26 -8.83
C MET A 360 -9.48 -24.31 -9.99
N PRO A 361 -10.72 -24.32 -10.51
CA PRO A 361 -11.12 -23.34 -11.51
C PRO A 361 -11.08 -21.92 -10.92
N LEU A 362 -10.69 -20.94 -11.74
CA LEU A 362 -10.77 -19.55 -11.36
C LEU A 362 -12.25 -19.16 -11.21
N LEU A 363 -12.61 -18.64 -10.04
CA LEU A 363 -13.98 -18.21 -9.74
C LEU A 363 -14.17 -16.76 -10.16
N GLY A 364 -15.27 -16.46 -10.86
CA GLY A 364 -15.67 -15.09 -11.18
C GLY A 364 -16.40 -14.41 -10.01
N ILE A 365 -16.40 -13.10 -9.99
CA ILE A 365 -17.13 -12.30 -9.01
C ILE A 365 -18.58 -12.04 -9.44
N PRO A 366 -19.50 -11.76 -8.50
CA PRO A 366 -20.83 -11.24 -8.86
C PRO A 366 -20.72 -9.83 -9.48
N ARG A 367 -21.49 -9.56 -10.53
CA ARG A 367 -21.44 -8.26 -11.22
C ARG A 367 -21.95 -7.14 -10.30
N PRO A 368 -21.18 -6.06 -10.06
CA PRO A 368 -21.66 -4.94 -9.29
C PRO A 368 -22.81 -4.24 -10.01
N GLY A 369 -23.79 -3.80 -9.26
CA GLY A 369 -24.87 -2.99 -9.82
C GLY A 369 -24.58 -1.49 -9.68
N ILE A 370 -25.04 -0.68 -10.62
CA ILE A 370 -25.09 0.77 -10.43
C ILE A 370 -26.12 1.10 -9.36
N SER A 371 -25.77 1.94 -8.38
CA SER A 371 -26.68 2.33 -7.30
C SER A 371 -27.96 2.99 -7.86
N LYS A 372 -29.10 2.79 -7.17
CA LYS A 372 -30.40 3.35 -7.60
C LYS A 372 -30.34 4.88 -7.78
N ASP A 373 -29.58 5.56 -6.94
CA ASP A 373 -29.43 7.03 -6.98
C ASP A 373 -28.66 7.51 -8.23
N LYS A 374 -27.75 6.70 -8.77
CA LYS A 374 -27.03 6.98 -10.01
C LYS A 374 -27.86 6.63 -11.25
N LYS A 375 -28.80 5.68 -11.12
CA LYS A 375 -29.73 5.31 -12.22
C LYS A 375 -30.81 6.35 -12.46
N ASN A 376 -31.25 7.05 -11.41
CA ASN A 376 -32.33 8.04 -11.46
C ASN A 376 -31.90 9.38 -10.84
N PRO A 377 -31.06 10.16 -11.52
CA PRO A 377 -30.53 11.43 -10.98
C PRO A 377 -31.58 12.56 -10.87
N GLN A 378 -32.84 12.33 -11.25
CA GLN A 378 -33.90 13.35 -11.22
C GLN A 378 -34.79 13.28 -9.99
N LYS A 379 -34.52 12.42 -9.00
CA LYS A 379 -35.36 12.22 -7.82
C LYS A 379 -34.83 12.85 -6.53
N ASN A 380 -33.95 13.81 -6.61
CA ASN A 380 -33.54 14.64 -5.45
C ASN A 380 -33.58 16.10 -5.82
#